data_2b2dc8b4614c0523dedb9f887c155870
#
_entry.id   2b2dc8b4614c0523dedb9f887c155870
#
_cell.length_a   1.000
_cell.length_b   1.000
_cell.length_c   1.000
_cell.angle_alpha   90.00
_cell.angle_beta   90.00
_cell.angle_gamma   90.00
#
_symmetry.space_group_name_H-M   'P 1'
#
loop_
_entity.id
_entity.type
_entity.pdbx_description
1 polymer ?
#
loop_
_entity_poly.entity_id
_entity_poly.type
_entity_poly.pdbx_seq_one_letter_code
_entity_poly.pdbx_strand_id
1 'polypeptide(L)'
;MREISEESGRLTRQEEVFNRFLSLVNKYAIHERSVVFYADRLYLTPRYLSTLIKQTSGRTVMDWVNEAVVQEAKLLLRHSDKLVYQIADELNFPNA
;
A
#
# COMPACT_ATOMS: atom_id res chain seq x y z
N MET A 1 11.82 -1.82 29.30
CA MET A 1 11.43 -1.62 28.90
C MET A 1 11.12 -1.86 28.32
N ARG A 2 10.95 -1.75 28.47
CA ARG A 2 10.43 -1.82 27.90
C ARG A 2 9.64 -1.61 27.76
N GLU A 3 9.18 -1.40 28.02
CA GLU A 3 8.43 -1.10 27.91
C GLU A 3 8.18 -0.50 27.58
N ILE A 4 8.39 -0.25 27.92
CA ILE A 4 8.20 0.45 27.51
C ILE A 4 8.24 0.43 26.93
N SER A 5 8.31 0.20 27.29
CA SER A 5 8.14 0.16 26.65
C SER A 5 7.78 -0.53 26.19
N GLU A 6 7.68 -1.06 27.18
CA GLU A 6 7.01 -1.72 26.63
C GLU A 6 5.98 -1.42 25.99
N GLU A 7 5.53 -0.77 26.47
CA GLU A 7 4.74 -0.14 25.73
C GLU A 7 5.31 0.49 24.65
N SER A 8 6.36 1.00 24.79
CA SER A 8 6.98 1.63 23.69
C SER A 8 7.27 0.71 22.54
N GLY A 9 7.35 -0.53 22.76
CA GLY A 9 7.54 -1.46 21.68
C GLY A 9 6.25 -2.05 21.14
N ARG A 10 5.13 -1.57 21.67
CA ARG A 10 3.85 -2.18 21.35
C ARG A 10 3.00 -1.26 20.50
N LEU A 11 2.61 -1.73 19.33
CA LEU A 11 1.78 -0.94 18.42
C LEU A 11 0.31 -1.01 18.85
N THR A 12 -0.43 0.06 18.56
CA THR A 12 -1.87 -0.01 18.69
C THR A 12 -2.41 -0.95 17.62
N ARG A 13 -3.65 -1.39 17.78
CA ARG A 13 -4.26 -2.21 16.78
C ARG A 13 -4.33 -1.51 15.43
N GLN A 14 -4.63 -0.22 15.43
CA GLN A 14 -4.70 0.55 14.20
C GLN A 14 -3.35 0.62 13.52
N GLU A 15 -2.30 0.84 14.28
CA GLU A 15 -0.96 0.87 13.71
C GLU A 15 -0.56 -0.48 13.15
N GLU A 16 -0.96 -1.54 13.83
CA GLU A 16 -0.69 -2.89 13.36
C GLU A 16 -1.36 -3.14 12.02
N VAL A 17 -2.63 -2.77 11.92
CA VAL A 17 -3.36 -2.95 10.67
C VAL A 17 -2.73 -2.11 9.56
N PHE A 18 -2.34 -0.88 9.89
CA PHE A 18 -1.71 0.00 8.91
C PHE A 18 -0.41 -0.62 8.39
N ASN A 19 0.41 -1.16 9.29
CA ASN A 19 1.67 -1.78 8.87
C ASN A 19 1.43 -3.00 8.00
N ARG A 20 0.43 -3.80 8.31
CA ARG A 20 0.08 -4.95 7.48
C ARG A 20 -0.42 -4.50 6.12
N PHE A 21 -1.21 -3.42 6.11
CA PHE A 21 -1.69 -2.86 4.86
C PHE A 21 -0.52 -2.42 3.98
N LEU A 22 0.46 -1.72 4.55
CA LEU A 22 1.62 -1.28 3.78
C LEU A 22 2.39 -2.46 3.20
N SER A 23 2.53 -3.54 3.97
CA SER A 23 3.19 -4.73 3.48
C SER A 23 2.46 -5.32 2.28
N LEU A 24 1.12 -5.37 2.36
CA LEU A 24 0.33 -5.87 1.25
C LEU A 24 0.42 -4.97 0.03
N VAL A 25 0.41 -3.66 0.25
CA VAL A 25 0.54 -2.71 -0.86
C VAL A 25 1.88 -2.91 -1.57
N ASN A 26 2.96 -3.02 -0.81
CA ASN A 26 4.27 -3.22 -1.41
C ASN A 26 4.34 -4.51 -2.21
N LYS A 27 3.57 -5.51 -1.81
CA LYS A 27 3.62 -6.81 -2.46
C LYS A 27 2.69 -6.89 -3.67
N TYR A 28 1.52 -6.26 -3.60
CA TYR A 28 0.46 -6.51 -4.58
C TYR A 28 0.02 -5.29 -5.38
N ALA A 29 0.50 -4.08 -5.08
CA ALA A 29 -0.05 -2.87 -5.67
C ALA A 29 -0.01 -2.86 -7.20
N ILE A 30 1.00 -3.47 -7.78
CA ILE A 30 1.12 -3.50 -9.25
C ILE A 30 -0.05 -4.24 -9.88
N HIS A 31 -0.50 -5.29 -9.23
CA HIS A 31 -1.54 -6.15 -9.79
C HIS A 31 -2.91 -5.90 -9.16
N GLU A 32 -2.95 -5.40 -7.94
CA GLU A 32 -4.19 -5.26 -7.19
C GLU A 32 -4.35 -3.84 -6.70
N ARG A 33 -5.34 -3.15 -7.26
CA ARG A 33 -5.57 -1.74 -6.92
C ARG A 33 -6.94 -1.50 -6.31
N SER A 34 -7.56 -2.55 -5.78
CA SER A 34 -8.90 -2.46 -5.22
C SER A 34 -8.83 -2.44 -3.70
N VAL A 35 -9.59 -1.51 -3.09
CA VAL A 35 -9.71 -1.48 -1.64
C VAL A 35 -10.26 -2.81 -1.13
N VAL A 36 -11.16 -3.41 -1.88
CA VAL A 36 -11.76 -4.68 -1.48
C VAL A 36 -10.71 -5.77 -1.32
N PHE A 37 -9.76 -5.82 -2.24
CA PHE A 37 -8.69 -6.83 -2.16
C PHE A 37 -7.94 -6.71 -0.84
N TYR A 38 -7.52 -5.50 -0.48
CA TYR A 38 -6.73 -5.31 0.73
C TYR A 38 -7.56 -5.54 1.99
N ALA A 39 -8.82 -5.11 1.95
CA ALA A 39 -9.69 -5.33 3.10
C ALA A 39 -9.92 -6.82 3.33
N ASP A 40 -10.13 -7.57 2.26
CA ASP A 40 -10.30 -9.01 2.37
C ASP A 40 -9.09 -9.68 3.01
N ARG A 41 -7.90 -9.28 2.58
CA ARG A 41 -6.68 -9.87 3.12
C ARG A 41 -6.47 -9.52 4.59
N LEU A 42 -7.05 -8.42 5.04
CA LEU A 42 -6.92 -7.99 6.43
C LEU A 42 -8.14 -8.37 7.26
N TYR A 43 -9.10 -9.07 6.64
CA TYR A 43 -10.33 -9.50 7.33
C TYR A 43 -11.13 -8.31 7.85
N LEU A 44 -11.17 -7.24 7.03
CA LEU A 44 -11.88 -6.01 7.37
C LEU A 44 -12.84 -5.67 6.24
N THR A 45 -13.83 -4.82 6.56
CA THR A 45 -14.66 -4.28 5.49
C THR A 45 -13.89 -3.19 4.75
N PRO A 46 -14.19 -2.98 3.47
CA PRO A 46 -13.53 -1.90 2.73
C PRO A 46 -13.72 -0.54 3.39
N ARG A 47 -14.92 -0.30 3.92
CA ARG A 47 -15.21 0.98 4.55
C ARG A 47 -14.37 1.18 5.81
N TYR A 48 -14.26 0.15 6.63
CA TYR A 48 -13.47 0.24 7.85
C TYR A 48 -12.00 0.48 7.52
N LEU A 49 -11.48 -0.27 6.56
CA LEU A 49 -10.09 -0.10 6.15
C LEU A 49 -9.84 1.31 5.63
N SER A 50 -10.72 1.82 4.77
CA SER A 50 -10.57 3.16 4.22
C SER A 50 -10.53 4.21 5.33
N THR A 51 -11.45 4.11 6.29
CA THR A 51 -11.51 5.04 7.40
C THR A 51 -10.25 4.96 8.24
N LEU A 52 -9.83 3.74 8.56
CA LEU A 52 -8.66 3.53 9.40
C LEU A 52 -7.39 4.09 8.76
N ILE A 53 -7.19 3.81 7.49
CA ILE A 53 -5.99 4.27 6.79
C ILE A 53 -5.98 5.80 6.72
N LYS A 54 -7.13 6.40 6.43
CA LYS A 54 -7.21 7.86 6.37
C LYS A 54 -6.94 8.48 7.73
N GLN A 55 -7.49 7.92 8.79
CA GLN A 55 -7.28 8.45 10.14
C GLN A 55 -5.84 8.27 10.61
N THR A 56 -5.25 7.15 10.28
CA THR A 56 -3.91 6.82 10.76
C THR A 56 -2.82 7.58 10.02
N SER A 57 -2.96 7.72 8.69
CA SER A 57 -1.89 8.26 7.88
C SER A 57 -2.22 9.60 7.23
N GLY A 58 -3.50 10.00 7.24
CA GLY A 58 -3.92 11.21 6.54
C GLY A 58 -4.07 11.03 5.05
N ARG A 59 -3.84 9.82 4.53
CA ARG A 59 -3.93 9.52 3.10
C ARG A 59 -4.90 8.38 2.87
N THR A 60 -5.50 8.35 1.69
CA THR A 60 -6.46 7.29 1.36
C THR A 60 -5.74 6.00 1.00
N VAL A 61 -6.50 4.91 0.99
CA VAL A 61 -5.97 3.62 0.55
C VAL A 61 -5.41 3.74 -0.87
N MET A 62 -6.15 4.39 -1.76
CA MET A 62 -5.71 4.52 -3.15
C MET A 62 -4.48 5.39 -3.29
N ASP A 63 -4.33 6.40 -2.43
CA ASP A 63 -3.10 7.21 -2.44
C ASP A 63 -1.88 6.33 -2.19
N TRP A 64 -1.97 5.44 -1.22
CA TRP A 64 -0.86 4.54 -0.90
C TRP A 64 -0.59 3.56 -2.03
N VAL A 65 -1.67 3.00 -2.60
CA VAL A 65 -1.51 2.04 -3.69
C VAL A 65 -0.88 2.72 -4.90
N ASN A 66 -1.36 3.90 -5.26
CA ASN A 66 -0.82 4.62 -6.41
C ASN A 66 0.63 5.02 -6.18
N GLU A 67 0.97 5.40 -4.98
CA GLU A 67 2.36 5.76 -4.69
C GLU A 67 3.28 4.56 -4.84
N ALA A 68 2.85 3.40 -4.40
CA ALA A 68 3.68 2.19 -4.53
C ALA A 68 3.91 1.87 -6.01
N VAL A 69 2.88 2.03 -6.83
CA VAL A 69 3.03 1.79 -8.27
C VAL A 69 3.98 2.80 -8.88
N VAL A 70 3.88 4.06 -8.49
CA VAL A 70 4.77 5.10 -9.01
C VAL A 70 6.21 4.82 -8.62
N GLN A 71 6.45 4.37 -7.40
CA GLN A 71 7.81 4.03 -6.97
C GLN A 71 8.38 2.89 -7.80
N GLU A 72 7.56 1.90 -8.10
CA GLU A 72 8.02 0.81 -8.95
C GLU A 72 8.32 1.28 -10.36
N ALA A 73 7.50 2.19 -10.89
CA ALA A 73 7.74 2.76 -12.21
C ALA A 73 9.07 3.51 -12.25
N LYS A 74 9.38 4.25 -11.19
CA LYS A 74 10.65 4.96 -11.12
C LYS A 74 11.82 4.01 -11.13
N LEU A 75 11.70 2.90 -10.45
CA LEU A 75 12.77 1.90 -10.44
C LEU A 75 12.97 1.30 -11.83
N LEU A 76 11.90 1.00 -12.53
CA LEU A 76 11.99 0.43 -13.86
C LEU A 76 12.59 1.44 -14.85
N LEU A 77 12.21 2.71 -14.73
CA LEU A 77 12.79 3.73 -15.59
C LEU A 77 14.29 3.90 -15.35
N ARG A 78 14.70 3.70 -14.11
CA ARG A 78 16.09 3.84 -13.74
C ARG A 78 16.95 2.69 -14.23
N HIS A 79 16.38 1.49 -14.30
CA HIS A 79 17.14 0.28 -14.59
C HIS A 79 16.74 -0.38 -15.89
N SER A 80 15.98 0.29 -16.74
CA SER A 80 15.46 -0.32 -17.95
C SER A 80 15.43 0.68 -19.08
N ASP A 81 15.60 0.18 -20.30
CA ASP A 81 15.47 0.99 -21.52
C ASP A 81 14.07 0.96 -22.08
N LYS A 82 13.14 0.42 -21.36
CA LYS A 82 11.77 0.30 -21.83
C LYS A 82 11.12 1.66 -22.01
N LEU A 83 10.27 1.75 -23.02
CA LEU A 83 9.50 2.95 -23.24
C LEU A 83 8.40 3.07 -22.18
N VAL A 84 7.95 4.30 -21.96
CA VAL A 84 6.98 4.56 -20.90
C VAL A 84 5.74 3.69 -21.03
N TYR A 85 5.21 3.53 -22.25
CA TYR A 85 4.00 2.73 -22.40
C TYR A 85 4.26 1.25 -22.13
N GLN A 86 5.44 0.76 -22.37
CA GLN A 86 5.79 -0.61 -22.03
C GLN A 86 5.84 -0.82 -20.54
N ILE A 87 6.37 0.18 -19.82
CA ILE A 87 6.41 0.13 -18.37
C ILE A 87 5.00 0.18 -17.79
N ALA A 88 4.15 1.02 -18.35
CA ALA A 88 2.76 1.10 -17.91
C ALA A 88 2.06 -0.24 -18.08
N ASP A 89 2.31 -0.92 -19.18
CA ASP A 89 1.77 -2.24 -19.44
C ASP A 89 2.22 -3.24 -18.39
N GLU A 90 3.52 -3.23 -18.11
CA GLU A 90 4.10 -4.12 -17.12
C GLU A 90 3.52 -3.90 -15.74
N LEU A 91 3.25 -2.65 -15.40
CA LEU A 91 2.71 -2.29 -14.10
C LEU A 91 1.19 -2.35 -14.06
N ASN A 92 0.59 -2.77 -15.17
CA ASN A 92 -0.86 -2.98 -15.21
C ASN A 92 -1.65 -1.71 -14.98
N PHE A 93 -1.17 -0.59 -15.50
CA PHE A 93 -1.93 0.65 -15.50
C PHE A 93 -3.07 0.54 -16.50
N PRO A 94 -4.22 1.11 -16.18
CA PRO A 94 -5.35 1.05 -17.11
C PRO A 94 -5.11 1.85 -18.39
N ASN A 95 -4.29 2.90 -18.33
CA ASN A 95 -3.95 3.69 -19.50
C ASN A 95 -2.47 3.91 -19.53
N ALA A 96 -1.90 3.77 -20.66
CA ALA A 96 -0.49 4.00 -20.82
C ALA A 96 -0.18 5.47 -20.99
#